data_20f16a641aa7415ea285558bfafcadcb
#
_entry.id   20f16a641aa7415ea285558bfafcadcb
#
_cell.length_a   1.000
_cell.length_b   1.000
_cell.length_c   1.000
_cell.angle_alpha   90.00
_cell.angle_beta   90.00
_cell.angle_gamma   90.00
#
_symmetry.space_group_name_H-M   'P 1'
#
loop_
_entity.id
_entity.type
_entity.pdbx_description
1 polymer ?
#
loop_
_entity_poly.entity_id
_entity_poly.type
_entity_poly.pdbx_seq_one_letter_code
_entity_poly.pdbx_strand_id
1 'polypeptide(L)'
;MRNTNLEQRKKISGLSSERSDIILAGISIISCLLEATGAKKLITSGCGLREGLFFDYYSKENHVPIIANDILKMSRENVLNLYEPDQQHSRHITHLVLSMFDGWSELHGLRKNYRRLLETAALLHDIGITINFYSHARHSAYMILNAKLFGLTHKEQVITAAIAGWHNGVSKNYFKDRFYKELLSDANWKTINKLALLLALAESLDYTETSQIHVIEPGINKKTATLKLYAQGIPSIEMHQIQEHLSWFKKTFGVELKVQLATAAEE
;
A
#
# COMPACT_ATOMS: atom_id res chain seq x y z
N MET A 1 19.36 7.68 25.70
CA MET A 1 20.43 8.50 25.12
C MET A 1 21.31 9.23 26.17
N ARG A 2 20.77 9.87 27.22
CA ARG A 2 21.59 10.55 28.24
C ARG A 2 22.71 9.67 28.85
N ASN A 3 22.49 8.37 29.00
CA ASN A 3 23.42 7.42 29.60
C ASN A 3 24.25 6.63 28.57
N THR A 4 24.36 7.11 27.33
CA THR A 4 25.13 6.46 26.27
C THR A 4 26.39 7.26 25.94
N ASN A 5 27.51 6.58 25.73
CA ASN A 5 28.73 7.19 25.20
C ASN A 5 28.67 7.32 23.65
N LEU A 6 29.63 8.00 23.04
CA LEU A 6 29.67 8.25 21.59
C LEU A 6 29.63 6.96 20.78
N GLU A 7 30.39 5.94 21.16
CA GLU A 7 30.45 4.66 20.44
C GLU A 7 29.14 3.87 20.52
N GLN A 8 28.45 3.98 21.63
CA GLN A 8 27.09 3.41 21.76
C GLN A 8 26.08 4.17 20.90
N ARG A 9 26.19 5.50 20.81
CA ARG A 9 25.31 6.31 19.96
C ARG A 9 25.49 6.03 18.47
N LYS A 10 26.72 5.84 18.00
CA LYS A 10 27.01 5.43 16.60
C LYS A 10 26.34 4.11 16.19
N LYS A 11 25.98 3.27 17.16
CA LYS A 11 25.31 1.98 16.92
C LYS A 11 23.77 2.08 16.95
N ILE A 12 23.20 3.25 17.22
CA ILE A 12 21.76 3.44 17.25
C ILE A 12 21.23 3.43 15.81
N SER A 13 20.32 2.53 15.53
CA SER A 13 19.68 2.41 14.21
C SER A 13 18.97 3.72 13.86
N GLY A 14 19.17 4.21 12.63
CA GLY A 14 18.61 5.47 12.15
C GLY A 14 19.37 6.74 12.56
N LEU A 15 20.43 6.64 13.40
CA LEU A 15 21.29 7.76 13.73
C LEU A 15 22.58 7.66 12.91
N SER A 16 22.85 8.68 12.06
CA SER A 16 24.11 8.73 11.32
C SER A 16 25.28 8.96 12.26
N SER A 17 26.45 8.39 11.93
CA SER A 17 27.69 8.55 12.71
C SER A 17 28.08 10.01 12.90
N GLU A 18 27.87 10.84 11.86
CA GLU A 18 28.14 12.28 11.84
C GLU A 18 27.28 13.10 12.82
N ARG A 19 26.09 12.58 13.16
CA ARG A 19 25.17 13.23 14.09
C ARG A 19 25.25 12.69 15.52
N SER A 20 26.04 11.64 15.73
CA SER A 20 26.11 10.94 17.03
C SER A 20 26.68 11.77 18.15
N ASP A 21 27.50 12.77 17.85
CA ASP A 21 28.07 13.69 18.82
C ASP A 21 27.09 14.81 19.23
N ILE A 22 26.39 15.39 18.26
CA ILE A 22 25.49 16.53 18.47
C ILE A 22 24.06 16.19 18.85
N ILE A 23 23.67 14.89 18.74
CA ILE A 23 22.27 14.46 18.94
C ILE A 23 21.73 14.81 20.32
N LEU A 24 22.56 14.82 21.35
CA LEU A 24 22.14 15.19 22.71
C LEU A 24 21.71 16.65 22.80
N ALA A 25 22.43 17.54 22.14
CA ALA A 25 22.07 18.97 22.07
C ALA A 25 20.74 19.14 21.32
N GLY A 26 20.58 18.47 20.18
CA GLY A 26 19.33 18.47 19.40
C GLY A 26 18.13 17.97 20.20
N ILE A 27 18.25 16.85 20.90
CA ILE A 27 17.20 16.32 21.77
C ILE A 27 16.86 17.28 22.90
N SER A 28 17.87 17.93 23.52
CA SER A 28 17.65 18.90 24.60
C SER A 28 16.86 20.11 24.12
N ILE A 29 17.19 20.65 22.95
CA ILE A 29 16.45 21.76 22.33
C ILE A 29 15.00 21.39 22.09
N ILE A 30 14.76 20.21 21.46
CA ILE A 30 13.39 19.72 21.18
C ILE A 30 12.63 19.50 22.49
N SER A 31 13.26 18.92 23.52
CA SER A 31 12.61 18.71 24.82
C SER A 31 12.17 20.01 25.45
N CYS A 32 13.07 21.05 25.48
CA CYS A 32 12.74 22.37 25.99
C CYS A 32 11.59 23.03 25.20
N LEU A 33 11.56 22.87 23.86
CA LEU A 33 10.47 23.40 23.04
C LEU A 33 9.13 22.71 23.34
N LEU A 34 9.12 21.39 23.48
CA LEU A 34 7.92 20.64 23.82
C LEU A 34 7.39 21.02 25.21
N GLU A 35 8.28 21.19 26.19
CA GLU A 35 7.91 21.64 27.54
C GLU A 35 7.37 23.08 27.54
N ALA A 36 8.05 24.00 26.86
CA ALA A 36 7.65 25.41 26.80
C ALA A 36 6.31 25.61 26.07
N THR A 37 6.02 24.79 25.07
CA THR A 37 4.76 24.89 24.28
C THR A 37 3.63 24.02 24.83
N GLY A 38 3.89 23.13 25.77
CA GLY A 38 2.93 22.14 26.24
C GLY A 38 2.53 21.11 25.16
N ALA A 39 3.29 20.99 24.06
CA ALA A 39 2.99 20.11 22.95
C ALA A 39 3.15 18.63 23.36
N LYS A 40 2.09 17.84 23.10
CA LYS A 40 2.06 16.42 23.45
C LYS A 40 2.56 15.50 22.34
N LYS A 41 2.81 16.04 21.15
CA LYS A 41 3.18 15.25 19.97
C LYS A 41 4.18 16.02 19.09
N LEU A 42 5.22 15.33 18.66
CA LEU A 42 6.15 15.76 17.63
C LEU A 42 5.88 14.98 16.36
N ILE A 43 5.74 15.67 15.23
CA ILE A 43 5.59 15.07 13.92
C ILE A 43 6.80 15.50 13.08
N THR A 44 7.56 14.53 12.58
CA THR A 44 8.65 14.79 11.65
C THR A 44 8.11 14.95 10.23
N SER A 45 8.60 15.95 9.48
CA SER A 45 8.28 16.16 8.09
C SER A 45 9.34 15.50 7.19
N GLY A 46 8.90 14.86 6.10
CA GLY A 46 9.78 14.39 5.02
C GLY A 46 10.19 15.51 4.05
N CYS A 47 9.59 16.71 4.17
CA CYS A 47 9.90 17.89 3.35
C CYS A 47 10.65 18.93 4.19
N GLY A 48 11.64 19.57 3.58
CA GLY A 48 12.41 20.65 4.19
C GLY A 48 11.88 22.05 3.84
N LEU A 49 12.61 23.04 4.31
CA LEU A 49 12.30 24.46 4.08
C LEU A 49 12.27 24.82 2.59
N ARG A 50 13.15 24.21 1.78
CA ARG A 50 13.25 24.49 0.33
C ARG A 50 11.98 24.05 -0.40
N GLU A 51 11.48 22.86 -0.07
CA GLU A 51 10.22 22.36 -0.63
C GLU A 51 9.05 23.25 -0.22
N GLY A 52 9.01 23.70 1.04
CA GLY A 52 7.99 24.62 1.53
C GLY A 52 7.97 25.95 0.77
N LEU A 53 9.13 26.57 0.57
CA LEU A 53 9.28 27.82 -0.20
C LEU A 53 8.89 27.63 -1.66
N PHE A 54 9.28 26.51 -2.29
CA PHE A 54 8.89 26.22 -3.66
C PHE A 54 7.38 26.09 -3.81
N PHE A 55 6.73 25.35 -2.92
CA PHE A 55 5.26 25.18 -2.96
C PHE A 55 4.52 26.48 -2.67
N ASP A 56 5.00 27.31 -1.76
CA ASP A 56 4.41 28.64 -1.50
C ASP A 56 4.47 29.52 -2.75
N TYR A 57 5.60 29.59 -3.40
CA TYR A 57 5.77 30.32 -4.66
C TYR A 57 4.89 29.73 -5.78
N TYR A 58 4.99 28.42 -6.02
CA TYR A 58 4.23 27.73 -7.08
C TYR A 58 2.72 27.89 -6.91
N SER A 59 2.23 27.80 -5.69
CA SER A 59 0.81 27.96 -5.36
C SER A 59 0.31 29.37 -5.72
N LYS A 60 1.07 30.40 -5.41
CA LYS A 60 0.73 31.80 -5.72
C LYS A 60 0.70 32.07 -7.21
N GLU A 61 1.74 31.61 -7.93
CA GLU A 61 1.85 31.83 -9.40
C GLU A 61 0.79 31.07 -10.20
N ASN A 62 0.43 29.86 -9.77
CA ASN A 62 -0.49 29.00 -10.51
C ASN A 62 -1.92 28.97 -9.94
N HIS A 63 -2.21 29.76 -8.92
CA HIS A 63 -3.51 29.82 -8.25
C HIS A 63 -4.03 28.46 -7.79
N VAL A 64 -3.13 27.57 -7.39
CA VAL A 64 -3.45 26.25 -6.84
C VAL A 64 -3.36 26.25 -5.31
N PRO A 65 -4.17 25.50 -4.58
CA PRO A 65 -4.10 25.47 -3.13
C PRO A 65 -2.78 24.87 -2.66
N ILE A 66 -2.14 25.50 -1.66
CA ILE A 66 -0.89 25.01 -1.04
C ILE A 66 -1.06 23.61 -0.45
N ILE A 67 -2.26 23.35 0.07
CA ILE A 67 -2.62 22.06 0.67
C ILE A 67 -3.60 21.36 -0.26
N ALA A 68 -3.20 20.22 -0.82
CA ALA A 68 -4.10 19.36 -1.56
C ALA A 68 -5.21 18.81 -0.63
N ASN A 69 -6.45 18.72 -1.11
CA ASN A 69 -7.55 18.13 -0.35
C ASN A 69 -7.27 16.68 0.04
N ASP A 70 -6.56 15.94 -0.82
CA ASP A 70 -6.07 14.58 -0.56
C ASP A 70 -4.61 14.48 -1.02
N ILE A 71 -3.71 14.69 -0.07
CA ILE A 71 -2.26 14.68 -0.34
C ILE A 71 -1.75 13.27 -0.71
N LEU A 72 -2.37 12.21 -0.18
CA LEU A 72 -2.02 10.84 -0.52
C LEU A 72 -2.42 10.52 -1.96
N LYS A 73 -3.64 10.90 -2.36
CA LYS A 73 -4.10 10.76 -3.74
C LYS A 73 -3.15 11.47 -4.71
N MET A 74 -2.84 12.73 -4.42
CA MET A 74 -1.93 13.51 -5.26
C MET A 74 -0.55 12.83 -5.38
N SER A 75 0.05 12.38 -4.27
CA SER A 75 1.41 11.80 -4.29
C SER A 75 1.44 10.43 -4.97
N ARG A 76 0.42 9.58 -4.80
CA ARG A 76 0.37 8.28 -5.49
C ARG A 76 0.12 8.43 -6.99
N GLU A 77 -0.73 9.39 -7.42
CA GLU A 77 -0.91 9.70 -8.84
C GLU A 77 0.39 10.22 -9.48
N ASN A 78 1.14 11.04 -8.76
CA ASN A 78 2.45 11.49 -9.23
C ASN A 78 3.44 10.32 -9.42
N VAL A 79 3.47 9.37 -8.49
CA VAL A 79 4.31 8.17 -8.62
C VAL A 79 3.84 7.31 -9.79
N LEU A 80 2.53 7.10 -9.92
CA LEU A 80 1.95 6.36 -11.03
C LEU A 80 2.31 6.98 -12.38
N ASN A 81 2.08 8.29 -12.54
CA ASN A 81 2.39 9.02 -13.78
C ASN A 81 3.88 8.99 -14.15
N LEU A 82 4.76 8.86 -13.16
CA LEU A 82 6.20 8.82 -13.39
C LEU A 82 6.69 7.45 -13.88
N TYR A 83 6.05 6.36 -13.43
CA TYR A 83 6.55 5.00 -13.61
C TYR A 83 5.62 4.08 -14.40
N GLU A 84 4.37 4.47 -14.62
CA GLU A 84 3.36 3.64 -15.28
C GLU A 84 2.76 4.39 -16.46
N PRO A 85 3.29 4.20 -17.69
CA PRO A 85 2.79 4.90 -18.87
C PRO A 85 1.40 4.41 -19.29
N ASP A 86 1.10 3.13 -19.14
CA ASP A 86 -0.24 2.55 -19.32
C ASP A 86 -0.87 2.23 -17.96
N GLN A 87 -1.83 3.06 -17.59
CA GLN A 87 -2.47 2.97 -16.26
C GLN A 87 -3.81 2.24 -16.29
N GLN A 88 -4.24 1.73 -17.46
CA GLN A 88 -5.55 1.13 -17.60
C GLN A 88 -5.69 -0.08 -16.68
N HIS A 89 -4.73 -1.01 -16.76
CA HIS A 89 -4.68 -2.21 -15.92
C HIS A 89 -4.67 -1.85 -14.43
N SER A 90 -3.71 -1.04 -13.97
CA SER A 90 -3.57 -0.66 -12.56
C SER A 90 -4.83 0.00 -11.99
N ARG A 91 -5.53 0.83 -12.79
CA ARG A 91 -6.81 1.45 -12.37
C ARG A 91 -7.94 0.44 -12.34
N HIS A 92 -7.97 -0.49 -13.29
CA HIS A 92 -8.94 -1.57 -13.32
C HIS A 92 -8.80 -2.51 -12.12
N ILE A 93 -7.58 -2.98 -11.84
CA ILE A 93 -7.26 -3.76 -10.64
C ILE A 93 -7.66 -3.02 -9.38
N THR A 94 -7.38 -1.72 -9.30
CA THR A 94 -7.79 -0.89 -8.17
C THR A 94 -9.32 -0.89 -7.99
N HIS A 95 -10.08 -0.78 -9.06
CA HIS A 95 -11.54 -0.85 -9.01
C HIS A 95 -12.04 -2.21 -8.49
N LEU A 96 -11.51 -3.29 -9.04
CA LEU A 96 -11.90 -4.66 -8.65
C LEU A 96 -11.56 -4.95 -7.18
N VAL A 97 -10.34 -4.63 -6.75
CA VAL A 97 -9.91 -4.91 -5.36
C VAL A 97 -10.68 -4.09 -4.33
N LEU A 98 -11.04 -2.85 -4.65
CA LEU A 98 -11.84 -2.01 -3.76
C LEU A 98 -13.29 -2.49 -3.68
N SER A 99 -13.86 -2.99 -4.77
CA SER A 99 -15.17 -3.66 -4.76
C SER A 99 -15.17 -4.89 -3.85
N MET A 100 -14.12 -5.73 -3.90
CA MET A 100 -13.96 -6.86 -2.97
C MET A 100 -13.77 -6.40 -1.53
N PHE A 101 -12.97 -5.37 -1.30
CA PHE A 101 -12.75 -4.82 0.05
C PHE A 101 -14.06 -4.33 0.65
N ASP A 102 -14.83 -3.55 -0.08
CA ASP A 102 -16.09 -2.97 0.40
C ASP A 102 -17.17 -4.05 0.58
N GLY A 103 -17.34 -4.96 -0.39
CA GLY A 103 -18.36 -6.00 -0.37
C GLY A 103 -18.08 -7.14 0.64
N TRP A 104 -16.82 -7.42 0.95
CA TRP A 104 -16.42 -8.43 1.95
C TRP A 104 -15.99 -7.80 3.28
N SER A 105 -16.50 -6.62 3.63
CA SER A 105 -16.14 -5.91 4.87
C SER A 105 -16.40 -6.75 6.13
N GLU A 106 -17.50 -7.51 6.18
CA GLU A 106 -17.80 -8.45 7.26
C GLU A 106 -16.83 -9.64 7.31
N LEU A 107 -16.41 -10.15 6.15
CA LEU A 107 -15.50 -11.28 6.03
C LEU A 107 -14.09 -10.93 6.52
N HIS A 108 -13.52 -9.81 6.05
CA HIS A 108 -12.17 -9.46 6.44
C HIS A 108 -12.09 -8.76 7.80
N GLY A 109 -13.14 -8.07 8.24
CA GLY A 109 -13.20 -7.40 9.55
C GLY A 109 -12.17 -6.29 9.73
N LEU A 110 -11.65 -5.70 8.65
CA LEU A 110 -10.62 -4.66 8.70
C LEU A 110 -11.26 -3.28 8.83
N ARG A 111 -10.53 -2.35 9.47
CA ARG A 111 -10.95 -0.96 9.58
C ARG A 111 -10.91 -0.26 8.21
N LYS A 112 -11.81 0.71 8.00
CA LYS A 112 -11.91 1.49 6.75
C LYS A 112 -10.61 2.21 6.34
N ASN A 113 -9.73 2.56 7.32
CA ASN A 113 -8.46 3.21 7.01
C ASN A 113 -7.50 2.33 6.19
N TYR A 114 -7.66 1.00 6.19
CA TYR A 114 -6.87 0.09 5.34
C TYR A 114 -7.27 0.16 3.87
N ARG A 115 -8.48 0.64 3.54
CA ARG A 115 -8.94 0.82 2.16
C ARG A 115 -7.98 1.70 1.34
N ARG A 116 -7.54 2.83 1.92
CA ARG A 116 -6.61 3.75 1.23
C ARG A 116 -5.22 3.13 1.02
N LEU A 117 -4.77 2.23 1.91
CA LEU A 117 -3.51 1.53 1.76
C LEU A 117 -3.60 0.48 0.65
N LEU A 118 -4.71 -0.27 0.61
CA LEU A 118 -5.00 -1.23 -0.46
C LEU A 118 -5.12 -0.52 -1.82
N GLU A 119 -5.85 0.59 -1.88
CA GLU A 119 -5.99 1.42 -3.07
C GLU A 119 -4.62 1.90 -3.58
N THR A 120 -3.75 2.38 -2.69
CA THR A 120 -2.41 2.82 -3.07
C THR A 120 -1.53 1.63 -3.51
N ALA A 121 -1.64 0.49 -2.84
CA ALA A 121 -0.89 -0.71 -3.21
C ALA A 121 -1.34 -1.25 -4.58
N ALA A 122 -2.66 -1.31 -4.84
CA ALA A 122 -3.20 -1.77 -6.10
C ALA A 122 -2.85 -0.83 -7.27
N LEU A 123 -2.89 0.48 -7.04
CA LEU A 123 -2.53 1.45 -8.08
C LEU A 123 -1.04 1.38 -8.46
N LEU A 124 -0.18 0.97 -7.53
CA LEU A 124 1.28 0.98 -7.69
C LEU A 124 1.89 -0.43 -7.73
N HIS A 125 1.09 -1.50 -7.86
CA HIS A 125 1.58 -2.87 -7.71
C HIS A 125 2.58 -3.26 -8.82
N ASP A 126 2.44 -2.67 -10.00
CA ASP A 126 3.19 -2.99 -11.20
C ASP A 126 4.23 -1.96 -11.66
N ILE A 127 4.39 -0.85 -10.93
CA ILE A 127 5.41 0.18 -11.27
C ILE A 127 6.83 -0.40 -11.39
N GLY A 128 7.08 -1.55 -10.75
CA GLY A 128 8.36 -2.27 -10.82
C GLY A 128 8.68 -2.88 -12.17
N ILE A 129 7.71 -3.04 -13.06
CA ILE A 129 7.90 -3.50 -14.45
C ILE A 129 8.86 -2.55 -15.19
N THR A 130 8.84 -1.25 -14.86
CA THR A 130 9.79 -0.25 -15.36
C THR A 130 11.25 -0.63 -15.10
N ILE A 131 11.54 -1.36 -14.02
CA ILE A 131 12.88 -1.87 -13.73
C ILE A 131 13.11 -3.19 -14.45
N ASN A 132 12.22 -4.16 -14.26
CA ASN A 132 12.25 -5.46 -14.92
C ASN A 132 10.91 -6.17 -14.74
N PHE A 133 10.44 -6.83 -15.81
CA PHE A 133 9.25 -7.67 -15.77
C PHE A 133 9.40 -8.83 -14.76
N TYR A 134 10.56 -9.50 -14.76
CA TYR A 134 10.83 -10.57 -13.79
C TYR A 134 10.96 -10.01 -12.38
N SER A 135 10.21 -10.59 -11.47
CA SER A 135 10.14 -10.15 -10.06
C SER A 135 9.63 -8.70 -9.88
N HIS A 136 8.80 -8.20 -10.80
CA HIS A 136 8.26 -6.83 -10.76
C HIS A 136 7.63 -6.49 -9.41
N ALA A 137 6.89 -7.41 -8.79
CA ALA A 137 6.29 -7.20 -7.47
C ALA A 137 7.34 -6.85 -6.38
N ARG A 138 8.54 -7.41 -6.48
CA ARG A 138 9.66 -7.07 -5.59
C ARG A 138 10.20 -5.68 -5.91
N HIS A 139 10.30 -5.34 -7.18
CA HIS A 139 10.72 -4.01 -7.61
C HIS A 139 9.69 -2.96 -7.22
N SER A 140 8.40 -3.23 -7.41
CA SER A 140 7.30 -2.35 -6.96
C SER A 140 7.34 -2.12 -5.46
N ALA A 141 7.51 -3.18 -4.66
CA ALA A 141 7.66 -3.04 -3.22
C ALA A 141 8.86 -2.15 -2.84
N TYR A 142 10.01 -2.31 -3.49
CA TYR A 142 11.18 -1.46 -3.29
C TYR A 142 10.89 0.00 -3.67
N MET A 143 10.27 0.23 -4.82
CA MET A 143 9.93 1.58 -5.29
C MET A 143 8.94 2.26 -4.33
N ILE A 144 7.89 1.56 -3.89
CA ILE A 144 6.92 2.07 -2.93
C ILE A 144 7.60 2.43 -1.60
N LEU A 145 8.53 1.59 -1.09
CA LEU A 145 9.27 1.88 0.14
C LEU A 145 10.10 3.16 0.07
N ASN A 146 10.60 3.51 -1.10
CA ASN A 146 11.49 4.65 -1.31
C ASN A 146 10.79 5.85 -1.99
N ALA A 147 9.53 5.71 -2.40
CA ALA A 147 8.76 6.78 -3.02
C ALA A 147 8.34 7.84 -1.99
N LYS A 148 8.18 9.08 -2.46
CA LYS A 148 7.63 10.18 -1.65
C LYS A 148 6.09 10.10 -1.62
N LEU A 149 5.55 9.14 -0.87
CA LEU A 149 4.11 8.98 -0.67
C LEU A 149 3.68 9.79 0.56
N PHE A 150 3.37 11.05 0.33
CA PHE A 150 2.87 11.95 1.39
C PHE A 150 1.48 11.51 1.85
N GLY A 151 1.19 11.71 3.14
CA GLY A 151 -0.06 11.26 3.75
C GLY A 151 -0.02 9.84 4.30
N LEU A 152 1.08 9.09 4.11
CA LEU A 152 1.36 7.84 4.79
C LEU A 152 2.39 8.04 5.91
N THR A 153 2.19 7.36 7.03
CA THR A 153 3.26 7.15 8.00
C THR A 153 4.25 6.11 7.46
N HIS A 154 5.49 6.06 7.98
CA HIS A 154 6.47 5.03 7.60
C HIS A 154 5.90 3.62 7.73
N LYS A 155 5.14 3.35 8.79
CA LYS A 155 4.48 2.06 9.00
C LYS A 155 3.46 1.75 7.90
N GLU A 156 2.62 2.71 7.54
CA GLU A 156 1.63 2.56 6.48
C GLU A 156 2.29 2.36 5.12
N GLN A 157 3.39 3.07 4.84
CA GLN A 157 4.16 2.88 3.62
C GLN A 157 4.76 1.47 3.52
N VAL A 158 5.29 0.92 4.62
CA VAL A 158 5.78 -0.47 4.66
C VAL A 158 4.63 -1.47 4.47
N ILE A 159 3.47 -1.22 5.08
CA ILE A 159 2.27 -2.05 4.87
C ILE A 159 1.86 -2.02 3.39
N THR A 160 1.79 -0.85 2.77
CA THR A 160 1.44 -0.68 1.35
C THR A 160 2.41 -1.42 0.43
N ALA A 161 3.71 -1.26 0.66
CA ALA A 161 4.75 -1.98 -0.09
C ALA A 161 4.65 -3.51 0.09
N ALA A 162 4.33 -3.95 1.32
CA ALA A 162 4.17 -5.39 1.59
C ALA A 162 2.91 -5.97 0.93
N ILE A 163 1.82 -5.22 0.83
CA ILE A 163 0.62 -5.63 0.08
C ILE A 163 0.98 -5.78 -1.40
N ALA A 164 1.58 -4.75 -2.00
CA ALA A 164 1.98 -4.75 -3.41
C ALA A 164 3.00 -5.83 -3.74
N GLY A 165 3.95 -6.15 -2.85
CA GLY A 165 4.92 -7.20 -3.09
C GLY A 165 4.36 -8.61 -2.90
N TRP A 166 3.53 -8.82 -1.89
CA TRP A 166 3.07 -10.16 -1.51
C TRP A 166 2.02 -10.76 -2.43
N HIS A 167 1.29 -9.94 -3.19
CA HIS A 167 0.28 -10.43 -4.15
C HIS A 167 0.90 -11.40 -5.16
N ASN A 168 2.16 -11.21 -5.52
CA ASN A 168 2.91 -12.04 -6.46
C ASN A 168 4.20 -12.63 -5.81
N GLY A 169 4.04 -13.26 -4.64
CA GLY A 169 5.03 -14.16 -4.06
C GLY A 169 6.19 -13.54 -3.29
N VAL A 170 6.29 -12.23 -3.13
CA VAL A 170 7.33 -11.62 -2.29
C VAL A 170 7.09 -11.99 -0.83
N SER A 171 7.99 -12.77 -0.26
CA SER A 171 7.80 -13.33 1.08
C SER A 171 7.99 -12.30 2.19
N LYS A 172 7.39 -12.59 3.36
CA LYS A 172 7.64 -11.87 4.62
C LYS A 172 9.13 -11.64 4.90
N ASN A 173 10.00 -12.54 4.41
CA ASN A 173 11.44 -12.45 4.64
C ASN A 173 12.09 -11.24 3.96
N TYR A 174 11.54 -10.75 2.87
CA TYR A 174 12.00 -9.53 2.21
C TYR A 174 11.92 -8.31 3.13
N PHE A 175 10.90 -8.27 4.01
CA PHE A 175 10.66 -7.18 4.96
C PHE A 175 11.24 -7.47 6.35
N LYS A 176 12.09 -8.51 6.50
CA LYS A 176 12.75 -8.85 7.78
C LYS A 176 13.99 -8.02 8.06
N ASP A 177 14.41 -7.15 7.16
CA ASP A 177 15.48 -6.22 7.47
C ASP A 177 15.16 -5.50 8.78
N ARG A 178 16.20 -5.31 9.60
CA ARG A 178 16.11 -4.84 10.99
C ARG A 178 15.24 -3.59 11.13
N PHE A 179 15.28 -2.73 10.12
CA PHE A 179 14.54 -1.46 10.09
C PHE A 179 13.02 -1.66 9.96
N TYR A 180 12.55 -2.60 9.13
CA TYR A 180 11.12 -2.83 8.90
C TYR A 180 10.50 -3.78 9.93
N LYS A 181 11.32 -4.68 10.51
CA LYS A 181 10.89 -5.65 11.49
C LYS A 181 10.29 -5.01 12.73
N GLU A 182 10.82 -3.88 13.17
CA GLU A 182 10.36 -3.15 14.35
C GLU A 182 9.06 -2.38 14.10
N LEU A 183 8.73 -2.09 12.83
CA LEU A 183 7.51 -1.35 12.45
C LEU A 183 6.27 -2.23 12.38
N LEU A 184 6.40 -3.53 12.09
CA LEU A 184 5.30 -4.45 11.79
C LEU A 184 5.16 -5.53 12.86
N SER A 185 4.01 -5.53 13.55
CA SER A 185 3.60 -6.61 14.44
C SER A 185 3.00 -7.80 13.68
N ASP A 186 2.84 -8.95 14.34
CA ASP A 186 2.15 -10.11 13.75
C ASP A 186 0.70 -9.80 13.36
N ALA A 187 0.02 -8.91 14.07
CA ALA A 187 -1.30 -8.44 13.68
C ALA A 187 -1.27 -7.66 12.35
N ASN A 188 -0.22 -6.87 12.10
CA ASN A 188 -0.03 -6.21 10.82
C ASN A 188 0.19 -7.22 9.69
N TRP A 189 0.98 -8.28 9.93
CA TRP A 189 1.20 -9.32 8.94
C TRP A 189 -0.08 -10.10 8.58
N LYS A 190 -0.95 -10.35 9.55
CA LYS A 190 -2.29 -10.93 9.30
C LYS A 190 -3.14 -10.00 8.42
N THR A 191 -3.08 -8.69 8.67
CA THR A 191 -3.78 -7.68 7.85
C THR A 191 -3.22 -7.63 6.43
N ILE A 192 -1.88 -7.56 6.29
CA ILE A 192 -1.20 -7.57 4.99
C ILE A 192 -1.57 -8.82 4.20
N ASN A 193 -1.59 -10.00 4.82
CA ASN A 193 -1.99 -11.25 4.17
C ASN A 193 -3.40 -11.20 3.60
N LYS A 194 -4.37 -10.63 4.33
CA LYS A 194 -5.74 -10.45 3.84
C LYS A 194 -5.79 -9.51 2.63
N LEU A 195 -5.10 -8.37 2.71
CA LEU A 195 -5.12 -7.34 1.67
C LEU A 195 -4.36 -7.78 0.42
N ALA A 196 -3.22 -8.45 0.58
CA ALA A 196 -2.45 -9.00 -0.53
C ALA A 196 -3.23 -10.11 -1.27
N LEU A 197 -4.00 -10.92 -0.55
CA LEU A 197 -4.88 -11.91 -1.17
C LEU A 197 -5.98 -11.24 -1.99
N LEU A 198 -6.60 -10.16 -1.49
CA LEU A 198 -7.59 -9.42 -2.29
C LEU A 198 -6.96 -8.85 -3.56
N LEU A 199 -5.73 -8.34 -3.48
CA LEU A 199 -5.01 -7.83 -4.65
C LEU A 199 -4.67 -8.95 -5.64
N ALA A 200 -4.19 -10.10 -5.16
CA ALA A 200 -3.90 -11.26 -6.01
C ALA A 200 -5.15 -11.81 -6.71
N LEU A 201 -6.30 -11.78 -6.04
CA LEU A 201 -7.58 -12.15 -6.67
C LEU A 201 -7.98 -11.14 -7.74
N ALA A 202 -7.81 -9.83 -7.50
CA ALA A 202 -8.09 -8.80 -8.50
C ALA A 202 -7.20 -8.96 -9.73
N GLU A 203 -5.91 -9.18 -9.51
CA GLU A 203 -4.91 -9.45 -10.55
C GLU A 203 -5.32 -10.66 -11.42
N SER A 204 -5.75 -11.75 -10.78
CA SER A 204 -6.25 -12.93 -11.50
C SER A 204 -7.47 -12.64 -12.37
N LEU A 205 -8.29 -11.65 -12.04
CA LEU A 205 -9.50 -11.28 -12.79
C LEU A 205 -9.21 -10.39 -14.02
N ASP A 206 -8.01 -9.88 -14.16
CA ASP A 206 -7.55 -9.15 -15.35
C ASP A 206 -6.17 -9.64 -15.81
N TYR A 207 -5.92 -10.94 -15.67
CA TYR A 207 -4.62 -11.56 -15.98
C TYR A 207 -4.16 -11.32 -17.42
N THR A 208 -5.11 -11.18 -18.34
CA THR A 208 -4.83 -10.89 -19.76
C THR A 208 -4.78 -9.39 -20.06
N GLU A 209 -4.94 -8.51 -19.07
CA GLU A 209 -4.93 -7.05 -19.19
C GLU A 209 -5.94 -6.50 -20.21
N THR A 210 -7.04 -7.23 -20.40
CA THR A 210 -8.09 -6.89 -21.40
C THR A 210 -9.32 -6.24 -20.79
N SER A 211 -9.39 -6.18 -19.46
CA SER A 211 -10.54 -5.66 -18.69
C SER A 211 -11.88 -6.34 -19.04
N GLN A 212 -11.84 -7.61 -19.46
CA GLN A 212 -13.06 -8.36 -19.83
C GLN A 212 -14.06 -8.43 -18.68
N ILE A 213 -13.59 -8.60 -17.44
CA ILE A 213 -14.43 -8.61 -16.24
C ILE A 213 -14.52 -7.17 -15.73
N HIS A 214 -15.62 -6.50 -16.06
CA HIS A 214 -15.80 -5.08 -15.80
C HIS A 214 -16.53 -4.76 -14.49
N VAL A 215 -17.35 -5.70 -13.99
CA VAL A 215 -18.08 -5.57 -12.72
C VAL A 215 -17.98 -6.87 -11.94
N ILE A 216 -17.88 -6.76 -10.63
CA ILE A 216 -17.93 -7.88 -9.71
C ILE A 216 -18.88 -7.59 -8.57
N GLU A 217 -19.57 -8.64 -8.09
CA GLU A 217 -20.43 -8.60 -6.91
C GLU A 217 -19.90 -9.56 -5.83
N PRO A 218 -19.13 -9.06 -4.87
CA PRO A 218 -18.72 -9.84 -3.71
C PRO A 218 -19.91 -10.06 -2.77
N GLY A 219 -20.12 -11.32 -2.36
CA GLY A 219 -21.15 -11.67 -1.39
C GLY A 219 -20.60 -12.60 -0.31
N ILE A 220 -21.31 -12.70 0.81
CA ILE A 220 -20.99 -13.63 1.87
C ILE A 220 -22.24 -14.32 2.38
N ASN A 221 -22.14 -15.63 2.56
CA ASN A 221 -23.10 -16.44 3.28
C ASN A 221 -22.34 -17.15 4.41
N LYS A 222 -23.01 -17.59 5.47
CA LYS A 222 -22.45 -18.11 6.75
C LYS A 222 -21.20 -19.03 6.62
N LYS A 223 -21.04 -19.74 5.51
CA LYS A 223 -19.90 -20.67 5.28
C LYS A 223 -19.20 -20.51 3.94
N THR A 224 -19.63 -19.55 3.11
CA THR A 224 -19.14 -19.42 1.74
C THR A 224 -19.11 -17.95 1.36
N ALA A 225 -17.99 -17.50 0.86
CA ALA A 225 -17.90 -16.25 0.13
C ALA A 225 -18.25 -16.50 -1.35
N THR A 226 -18.92 -15.56 -1.96
CA THR A 226 -19.27 -15.62 -3.38
C THR A 226 -18.69 -14.42 -4.12
N LEU A 227 -18.30 -14.63 -5.35
CA LEU A 227 -17.85 -13.59 -6.26
C LEU A 227 -18.55 -13.82 -7.59
N LYS A 228 -19.55 -12.98 -7.89
CA LYS A 228 -20.18 -12.99 -9.21
C LYS A 228 -19.41 -12.06 -10.13
N LEU A 229 -19.12 -12.52 -11.33
CA LEU A 229 -18.34 -11.81 -12.34
C LEU A 229 -19.24 -11.46 -13.52
N TYR A 230 -19.20 -10.22 -13.97
CA TYR A 230 -19.85 -9.73 -15.17
C TYR A 230 -18.79 -9.43 -16.21
N ALA A 231 -18.76 -10.20 -17.29
CA ALA A 231 -17.72 -10.16 -18.30
C ALA A 231 -18.29 -9.99 -19.71
N GLN A 232 -17.49 -9.41 -20.58
CA GLN A 232 -17.72 -9.42 -22.02
C GLN A 232 -17.10 -10.69 -22.60
N GLY A 233 -17.92 -11.70 -22.84
CA GLY A 233 -17.45 -13.02 -23.31
C GLY A 233 -17.15 -13.99 -22.17
N ILE A 234 -16.33 -15.00 -22.45
CA ILE A 234 -15.98 -16.07 -21.50
C ILE A 234 -14.53 -15.85 -21.04
N PRO A 235 -14.29 -15.36 -19.81
CA PRO A 235 -12.94 -15.07 -19.28
C PRO A 235 -12.28 -16.36 -18.78
N SER A 236 -11.97 -17.29 -19.70
CA SER A 236 -11.50 -18.64 -19.35
C SER A 236 -10.15 -18.65 -18.64
N ILE A 237 -9.26 -17.73 -19.01
CA ILE A 237 -7.92 -17.61 -18.41
C ILE A 237 -8.04 -17.07 -17.00
N GLU A 238 -8.78 -16.00 -16.80
CA GLU A 238 -9.05 -15.39 -15.50
C GLU A 238 -9.74 -16.36 -14.54
N MET A 239 -10.72 -17.13 -15.06
CA MET A 239 -11.40 -18.19 -14.30
C MET A 239 -10.45 -19.32 -13.89
N HIS A 240 -9.43 -19.59 -14.69
CA HIS A 240 -8.39 -20.56 -14.33
C HIS A 240 -7.44 -19.96 -13.28
N GLN A 241 -6.95 -18.75 -13.50
CA GLN A 241 -5.99 -18.09 -12.60
C GLN A 241 -6.53 -17.91 -11.18
N ILE A 242 -7.80 -17.55 -11.04
CA ILE A 242 -8.40 -17.39 -9.71
C ILE A 242 -8.42 -18.69 -8.89
N GLN A 243 -8.41 -19.87 -9.53
CA GLN A 243 -8.38 -21.16 -8.83
C GLN A 243 -7.10 -21.34 -8.01
N GLU A 244 -5.99 -20.78 -8.45
CA GLU A 244 -4.71 -20.86 -7.74
C GLU A 244 -4.76 -20.23 -6.35
N HIS A 245 -5.66 -19.27 -6.13
CA HIS A 245 -5.80 -18.54 -4.88
C HIS A 245 -6.88 -19.10 -3.93
N LEU A 246 -7.70 -20.09 -4.34
CA LEU A 246 -8.78 -20.63 -3.49
C LEU A 246 -8.26 -21.25 -2.19
N SER A 247 -7.14 -21.96 -2.25
CA SER A 247 -6.49 -22.53 -1.06
C SER A 247 -6.02 -21.45 -0.10
N TRP A 248 -5.40 -20.38 -0.62
CA TRP A 248 -4.98 -19.25 0.17
C TRP A 248 -6.17 -18.51 0.78
N PHE A 249 -7.25 -18.34 0.02
CA PHE A 249 -8.50 -17.74 0.49
C PHE A 249 -9.09 -18.51 1.68
N LYS A 250 -9.26 -19.84 1.52
CA LYS A 250 -9.80 -20.71 2.57
C LYS A 250 -8.93 -20.66 3.84
N LYS A 251 -7.60 -20.68 3.70
CA LYS A 251 -6.66 -20.57 4.82
C LYS A 251 -6.75 -19.23 5.52
N THR A 252 -6.99 -18.15 4.79
CA THR A 252 -6.99 -16.77 5.31
C THR A 252 -8.30 -16.41 6.01
N PHE A 253 -9.43 -16.82 5.42
CA PHE A 253 -10.76 -16.40 5.88
C PHE A 253 -11.56 -17.53 6.55
N GLY A 254 -11.12 -18.79 6.44
CA GLY A 254 -11.81 -19.93 7.03
C GLY A 254 -13.09 -20.36 6.30
N VAL A 255 -13.38 -19.77 5.15
CA VAL A 255 -14.55 -20.07 4.31
C VAL A 255 -14.11 -20.37 2.87
N GLU A 256 -14.96 -21.06 2.11
CA GLU A 256 -14.70 -21.32 0.69
C GLU A 256 -15.13 -20.13 -0.16
N LEU A 257 -14.39 -19.86 -1.25
CA LEU A 257 -14.75 -18.90 -2.27
C LEU A 257 -15.43 -19.65 -3.44
N LYS A 258 -16.62 -19.22 -3.81
CA LYS A 258 -17.32 -19.65 -5.02
C LYS A 258 -17.34 -18.51 -6.03
N VAL A 259 -16.71 -18.73 -7.17
CA VAL A 259 -16.69 -17.78 -8.28
C VAL A 259 -17.72 -18.21 -9.30
N GLN A 260 -18.55 -17.27 -9.75
CA GLN A 260 -19.64 -17.52 -10.68
C GLN A 260 -19.64 -16.46 -11.78
N LEU A 261 -19.65 -16.89 -13.02
CA LEU A 261 -19.88 -16.00 -14.14
C LEU A 261 -21.40 -15.72 -14.19
N ALA A 262 -21.77 -14.45 -14.10
CA ALA A 262 -23.16 -14.06 -14.32
C ALA A 262 -23.42 -14.17 -15.82
N THR A 263 -24.45 -14.94 -16.19
CA THR A 263 -24.99 -14.87 -17.53
C THR A 263 -25.59 -13.48 -17.71
N ALA A 264 -25.18 -12.75 -18.74
CA ALA A 264 -25.86 -11.51 -19.10
C ALA A 264 -27.34 -11.85 -19.23
N ALA A 265 -28.17 -11.24 -18.37
CA ALA A 265 -29.59 -11.23 -18.65
C ALA A 265 -29.74 -10.47 -19.98
N GLU A 266 -30.28 -11.12 -20.99
CA GLU A 266 -30.73 -10.46 -22.21
C GLU A 266 -31.71 -9.36 -21.77
N GLU A 267 -31.27 -8.07 -21.90
CA GLU A 267 -32.17 -6.93 -21.87
C GLU A 267 -32.81 -6.74 -23.24
#